data_0466097f8a9463c4990e72c4697f72a1
#
_entry.id   0466097f8a9463c4990e72c4697f72a1
#
_cell.length_a   1.000
_cell.length_b   1.000
_cell.length_c   1.000
_cell.angle_alpha   90.00
_cell.angle_beta   90.00
_cell.angle_gamma   90.00
#
_symmetry.space_group_name_H-M   'P 1'
#
loop_
_entity.id
_entity.type
_entity.pdbx_description
1 polymer ?
#
loop_
_entity_poly.entity_id
_entity_poly.type
_entity_poly.pdbx_seq_one_letter_code
_entity_poly.pdbx_strand_id
1 'polypeptide(L)'
;IVSGEIRSVTADIILKKCEEALEESSQPSLKKVINLTGTVLHTNFGRALLPRKTIEEVGDKYANPVTLEYDISKGKRGDRDDHIVGLIKELTNAEDATIVNNNAAAVFLTLNSLAQKGEVVVSRSELVEIGGSFRIPDIMRKAGCRLVEVGTTSRTHLEDFEDAITEKTAMVMRVHWSNFKITGFTASVDQETLADLCKKRKIPFIEDLG
;
A
#
# COMPACT_ATOMS: atom_id res chain seq x y z
N ILE A 1 12.52 40.05 29.56
CA ILE A 1 12.42 41.24 30.49
C ILE A 1 11.57 40.85 31.69
N VAL A 2 10.42 40.28 31.49
CA VAL A 2 9.49 39.84 32.59
C VAL A 2 10.11 38.79 33.49
N SER A 3 10.90 37.86 32.94
CA SER A 3 11.63 36.81 33.68
C SER A 3 12.94 37.29 34.28
N GLY A 4 13.38 38.54 34.02
CA GLY A 4 14.66 39.10 34.48
C GLY A 4 15.91 38.60 33.73
N GLU A 5 15.75 37.74 32.74
CA GLU A 5 16.85 37.15 31.96
C GLU A 5 17.45 38.12 30.94
N ILE A 6 16.68 39.14 30.52
CA ILE A 6 17.12 40.15 29.57
C ILE A 6 16.92 41.54 30.21
N ARG A 7 18.03 42.25 30.50
CA ARG A 7 18.02 43.58 31.13
C ARG A 7 17.71 44.73 30.17
N SER A 8 18.05 44.57 28.90
CA SER A 8 17.72 45.53 27.82
C SER A 8 17.45 44.79 26.53
N VAL A 9 16.56 45.32 25.70
CA VAL A 9 16.22 44.76 24.38
C VAL A 9 16.71 45.74 23.34
N THR A 10 17.67 45.33 22.50
CA THR A 10 18.12 46.06 21.33
C THR A 10 17.56 45.42 20.07
N ALA A 11 17.53 46.14 18.94
CA ALA A 11 17.11 45.59 17.65
C ALA A 11 17.92 44.35 17.28
N ASP A 12 19.23 44.35 17.54
CA ASP A 12 20.11 43.20 17.23
C ASP A 12 19.75 41.95 18.03
N ILE A 13 19.36 42.08 19.30
CA ILE A 13 18.91 40.95 20.12
C ILE A 13 17.60 40.38 19.57
N ILE A 14 16.69 41.25 19.14
CA ILE A 14 15.42 40.80 18.53
C ILE A 14 15.69 40.08 17.22
N LEU A 15 16.48 40.66 16.32
CA LEU A 15 16.83 40.09 15.03
C LEU A 15 17.50 38.73 15.21
N LYS A 16 18.48 38.62 16.09
CA LYS A 16 19.14 37.35 16.38
C LYS A 16 18.17 36.27 16.87
N LYS A 17 17.26 36.60 17.78
CA LYS A 17 16.24 35.66 18.26
C LYS A 17 15.24 35.27 17.17
N CYS A 18 14.91 36.19 16.26
CA CYS A 18 14.07 35.86 15.09
C CYS A 18 14.80 34.91 14.14
N GLU A 19 16.08 35.18 13.88
CA GLU A 19 16.91 34.26 13.04
C GLU A 19 17.00 32.87 13.66
N GLU A 20 17.34 32.77 14.96
CA GLU A 20 17.38 31.48 15.68
C GLU A 20 16.02 30.75 15.63
N ALA A 21 14.91 31.44 15.83
CA ALA A 21 13.57 30.86 15.76
C ALA A 21 13.19 30.43 14.33
N LEU A 22 13.58 31.18 13.31
CA LEU A 22 13.40 30.83 11.91
C LEU A 22 14.24 29.59 11.53
N GLU A 23 15.51 29.57 11.93
CA GLU A 23 16.38 28.41 11.72
C GLU A 23 15.81 27.16 12.40
N GLU A 24 15.36 27.25 13.65
CA GLU A 24 14.75 26.14 14.37
C GLU A 24 13.45 25.66 13.68
N SER A 25 12.59 26.60 13.26
CA SER A 25 11.33 26.26 12.60
C SER A 25 11.53 25.70 11.19
N SER A 26 12.64 26.04 10.52
CA SER A 26 12.97 25.54 9.18
C SER A 26 13.69 24.19 9.20
N GLN A 27 14.11 23.68 10.36
CA GLN A 27 14.77 22.39 10.46
C GLN A 27 13.82 21.27 10.05
N PRO A 28 14.25 20.34 9.15
CA PRO A 28 13.44 19.20 8.78
C PRO A 28 13.13 18.31 10.00
N SER A 29 11.88 17.90 10.14
CA SER A 29 11.48 16.94 11.17
C SER A 29 12.09 15.55 10.92
N LEU A 30 12.31 15.18 9.64
CA LEU A 30 12.97 13.94 9.26
C LEU A 30 14.48 14.04 9.49
N LYS A 31 15.01 13.15 10.33
CA LYS A 31 16.43 13.08 10.65
C LYS A 31 17.02 11.76 10.15
N LYS A 32 18.25 11.83 9.62
CA LYS A 32 19.01 10.63 9.27
C LYS A 32 19.34 9.85 10.53
N VAL A 33 19.07 8.55 10.51
CA VAL A 33 19.37 7.62 11.61
C VAL A 33 20.19 6.43 11.09
N ILE A 34 20.83 5.71 12.01
CA ILE A 34 21.49 4.43 11.71
C ILE A 34 20.56 3.32 12.17
N ASN A 35 20.18 2.45 11.26
CA ASN A 35 19.34 1.30 11.59
C ASN A 35 20.20 0.17 12.16
N LEU A 36 20.10 -0.07 13.47
CA LEU A 36 20.77 -1.15 14.19
C LEU A 36 19.79 -2.24 14.68
N THR A 37 18.57 -2.26 14.16
CA THR A 37 17.52 -3.19 14.63
C THR A 37 17.67 -4.62 14.10
N GLY A 38 18.50 -4.84 13.09
CA GLY A 38 18.60 -6.11 12.37
C GLY A 38 17.49 -6.34 11.31
N THR A 39 16.52 -5.42 11.20
CA THR A 39 15.44 -5.47 10.20
C THR A 39 15.75 -4.50 9.07
N VAL A 40 16.07 -5.00 7.88
CA VAL A 40 16.46 -4.16 6.73
C VAL A 40 15.33 -3.25 6.28
N LEU A 41 14.12 -3.79 6.11
CA LEU A 41 12.93 -3.05 5.70
C LEU A 41 12.09 -2.63 6.92
N HIS A 42 12.71 -1.88 7.81
CA HIS A 42 12.04 -1.48 9.05
C HIS A 42 10.92 -0.46 8.77
N THR A 43 9.70 -0.75 9.18
CA THR A 43 8.51 0.06 8.87
C THR A 43 8.59 1.50 9.38
N ASN A 44 9.23 1.74 10.54
CA ASN A 44 9.36 3.07 11.14
C ASN A 44 10.54 3.88 10.57
N PHE A 45 11.41 3.25 9.77
CA PHE A 45 12.63 3.88 9.21
C PHE A 45 12.58 4.05 7.70
N GLY A 46 11.36 4.17 7.15
CA GLY A 46 11.16 4.48 5.74
C GLY A 46 11.14 3.27 4.81
N ARG A 47 11.24 2.03 5.36
CA ARG A 47 11.22 0.77 4.58
C ARG A 47 12.37 0.67 3.59
N ALA A 48 12.10 0.43 2.29
CA ALA A 48 13.12 0.32 1.25
C ALA A 48 13.72 1.70 0.93
N LEU A 49 15.05 1.75 0.89
CA LEU A 49 15.77 2.97 0.51
C LEU A 49 15.78 3.12 -1.02
N LEU A 50 15.59 4.35 -1.49
CA LEU A 50 15.75 4.68 -2.90
C LEU A 50 17.24 4.84 -3.25
N PRO A 51 17.68 4.39 -4.43
CA PRO A 51 19.04 4.67 -4.91
C PRO A 51 19.30 6.18 -4.98
N ARG A 52 20.48 6.62 -4.56
CA ARG A 52 20.83 8.05 -4.56
C ARG A 52 20.66 8.70 -5.93
N LYS A 53 21.09 8.03 -7.00
CA LYS A 53 20.92 8.49 -8.37
C LYS A 53 19.46 8.77 -8.71
N THR A 54 18.56 7.88 -8.34
CA THR A 54 17.10 8.05 -8.56
C THR A 54 16.58 9.29 -7.83
N ILE A 55 17.03 9.53 -6.58
CA ILE A 55 16.61 10.72 -5.81
C ILE A 55 17.08 12.01 -6.50
N GLU A 56 18.31 12.06 -6.98
CA GLU A 56 18.89 13.20 -7.68
C GLU A 56 18.13 13.48 -8.99
N GLU A 57 17.87 12.45 -9.80
CA GLU A 57 17.12 12.57 -11.05
C GLU A 57 15.65 12.99 -10.83
N VAL A 58 15.01 12.47 -9.79
CA VAL A 58 13.64 12.84 -9.43
C VAL A 58 13.60 14.27 -8.93
N GLY A 59 14.56 14.68 -8.07
CA GLY A 59 14.65 16.04 -7.54
C GLY A 59 14.75 17.07 -8.65
N ASP A 60 15.61 16.85 -9.64
CA ASP A 60 15.77 17.74 -10.80
C ASP A 60 14.46 17.86 -11.61
N LYS A 61 13.80 16.73 -11.89
CA LYS A 61 12.53 16.73 -12.63
C LYS A 61 11.42 17.46 -11.88
N TYR A 62 11.29 17.23 -10.57
CA TYR A 62 10.23 17.88 -9.77
C TYR A 62 10.49 19.37 -9.47
N ALA A 63 11.70 19.85 -9.68
CA ALA A 63 12.02 21.28 -9.63
C ALA A 63 11.56 22.04 -10.88
N ASN A 64 11.07 21.33 -11.91
CA ASN A 64 10.66 21.88 -13.20
C ASN A 64 9.26 21.40 -13.61
N PRO A 65 8.55 22.11 -14.52
CA PRO A 65 7.36 21.57 -15.16
C PRO A 65 7.68 20.27 -15.92
N VAL A 66 6.88 19.24 -15.72
CA VAL A 66 7.05 17.92 -16.34
C VAL A 66 5.79 17.45 -17.05
N THR A 67 5.93 16.53 -17.98
CA THR A 67 4.85 15.95 -18.78
C THR A 67 4.03 14.89 -18.05
N LEU A 68 3.79 15.05 -16.74
CA LEU A 68 3.15 14.02 -15.92
C LEU A 68 1.78 13.57 -16.45
N GLU A 69 1.00 14.50 -17.00
CA GLU A 69 -0.32 14.25 -17.60
C GLU A 69 -0.42 14.91 -19.00
N TYR A 70 0.68 14.98 -19.74
CA TYR A 70 0.69 15.61 -21.06
C TYR A 70 1.45 14.77 -22.07
N ASP A 71 0.76 14.34 -23.12
CA ASP A 71 1.34 13.64 -24.26
C ASP A 71 1.84 14.69 -25.29
N ILE A 72 3.17 14.88 -25.32
CA ILE A 72 3.81 15.83 -26.25
C ILE A 72 3.55 15.43 -27.70
N SER A 73 3.54 14.14 -28.02
CA SER A 73 3.40 13.64 -29.40
C SER A 73 2.00 13.95 -29.98
N LYS A 74 0.98 13.93 -29.13
CA LYS A 74 -0.41 14.18 -29.48
C LYS A 74 -0.86 15.61 -29.17
N GLY A 75 -0.05 16.40 -28.45
CA GLY A 75 -0.38 17.75 -28.03
C GLY A 75 -1.62 17.85 -27.14
N LYS A 76 -1.90 16.82 -26.31
CA LYS A 76 -3.09 16.73 -25.46
C LYS A 76 -2.80 16.08 -24.11
N ARG A 77 -3.82 16.08 -23.23
CA ARG A 77 -3.75 15.39 -21.94
C ARG A 77 -3.46 13.89 -22.14
N GLY A 78 -2.45 13.37 -21.41
CA GLY A 78 -2.11 11.95 -21.27
C GLY A 78 -2.55 11.40 -19.91
N ASP A 79 -2.32 10.12 -19.69
CA ASP A 79 -2.54 9.46 -18.42
C ASP A 79 -1.22 9.32 -17.66
N ARG A 80 -1.26 9.42 -16.32
CA ARG A 80 -0.08 9.19 -15.46
C ARG A 80 0.45 7.77 -15.59
N ASP A 81 -0.44 6.81 -15.72
CA ASP A 81 -0.10 5.40 -15.81
C ASP A 81 0.68 5.07 -17.08
N ASP A 82 0.54 5.86 -18.15
CA ASP A 82 1.31 5.69 -19.41
C ASP A 82 2.83 5.67 -19.20
N HIS A 83 3.33 6.36 -18.15
CA HIS A 83 4.77 6.40 -17.84
C HIS A 83 5.32 5.10 -17.25
N ILE A 84 4.47 4.21 -16.71
CA ILE A 84 4.90 3.07 -15.89
C ILE A 84 4.30 1.73 -16.32
N VAL A 85 3.11 1.74 -16.92
CA VAL A 85 2.39 0.52 -17.33
C VAL A 85 3.27 -0.38 -18.20
N GLY A 86 3.98 0.19 -19.17
CA GLY A 86 4.89 -0.57 -20.03
C GLY A 86 5.98 -1.32 -19.26
N LEU A 87 6.59 -0.67 -18.27
CA LEU A 87 7.63 -1.27 -17.43
C LEU A 87 7.06 -2.38 -16.53
N ILE A 88 5.88 -2.16 -15.94
CA ILE A 88 5.24 -3.17 -15.10
C ILE A 88 4.87 -4.40 -15.92
N LYS A 89 4.29 -4.20 -17.11
CA LYS A 89 3.95 -5.31 -18.03
C LYS A 89 5.18 -6.12 -18.42
N GLU A 90 6.30 -5.47 -18.70
CA GLU A 90 7.57 -6.15 -19.02
C GLU A 90 8.10 -6.98 -17.84
N LEU A 91 7.99 -6.45 -16.60
CA LEU A 91 8.50 -7.11 -15.41
C LEU A 91 7.59 -8.24 -14.89
N THR A 92 6.28 -8.15 -15.10
CA THR A 92 5.30 -9.05 -14.47
C THR A 92 4.52 -9.93 -15.44
N ASN A 93 4.60 -9.68 -16.75
CA ASN A 93 3.73 -10.25 -17.77
C ASN A 93 2.23 -9.95 -17.56
N ALA A 94 1.89 -8.92 -16.77
CA ALA A 94 0.52 -8.47 -16.62
C ALA A 94 -0.02 -7.88 -17.93
N GLU A 95 -1.32 -8.01 -18.18
CA GLU A 95 -1.99 -7.41 -19.33
C GLU A 95 -2.09 -5.89 -19.20
N ASP A 96 -2.31 -5.41 -17.97
CA ASP A 96 -2.37 -3.98 -17.65
C ASP A 96 -2.00 -3.72 -16.19
N ALA A 97 -1.78 -2.45 -15.83
CA ALA A 97 -1.41 -2.05 -14.48
C ALA A 97 -1.83 -0.62 -14.16
N THR A 98 -2.07 -0.35 -12.90
CA THR A 98 -2.22 1.01 -12.35
C THR A 98 -1.44 1.12 -11.04
N ILE A 99 -1.04 2.33 -10.67
CA ILE A 99 -0.35 2.58 -9.40
C ILE A 99 -1.20 3.44 -8.49
N VAL A 100 -1.27 3.03 -7.25
CA VAL A 100 -1.85 3.79 -6.14
C VAL A 100 -0.79 4.01 -5.05
N ASN A 101 -1.07 4.88 -4.11
CA ASN A 101 -0.08 5.33 -3.13
C ASN A 101 0.33 4.30 -2.07
N ASN A 102 -0.43 3.21 -1.88
CA ASN A 102 -0.08 2.13 -0.96
C ASN A 102 -0.96 0.89 -1.20
N ASN A 103 -0.58 -0.25 -0.60
CA ASN A 103 -1.31 -1.51 -0.69
C ASN A 103 -2.77 -1.38 -0.20
N ALA A 104 -3.02 -0.68 0.90
CA ALA A 104 -4.39 -0.48 1.41
C ALA A 104 -5.32 0.18 0.37
N ALA A 105 -4.79 1.15 -0.37
CA ALA A 105 -5.52 1.80 -1.47
C ALA A 105 -5.73 0.85 -2.65
N ALA A 106 -4.75 -0.01 -2.97
CA ALA A 106 -4.87 -1.01 -4.02
C ALA A 106 -5.98 -2.03 -3.70
N VAL A 107 -5.97 -2.58 -2.49
CA VAL A 107 -6.99 -3.52 -2.01
C VAL A 107 -8.38 -2.87 -2.02
N PHE A 108 -8.49 -1.64 -1.48
CA PHE A 108 -9.76 -0.92 -1.46
C PHE A 108 -10.29 -0.64 -2.88
N LEU A 109 -9.44 -0.16 -3.78
CA LEU A 109 -9.80 0.12 -5.17
C LEU A 109 -10.30 -1.14 -5.88
N THR A 110 -9.56 -2.24 -5.75
CA THR A 110 -9.92 -3.53 -6.35
C THR A 110 -11.27 -4.02 -5.85
N LEU A 111 -11.47 -4.05 -4.54
CA LEU A 111 -12.73 -4.49 -3.92
C LEU A 111 -13.91 -3.59 -4.33
N ASN A 112 -13.74 -2.28 -4.27
CA ASN A 112 -14.79 -1.32 -4.60
C ASN A 112 -15.17 -1.38 -6.09
N SER A 113 -14.19 -1.62 -6.98
CA SER A 113 -14.43 -1.65 -8.42
C SER A 113 -15.03 -2.98 -8.89
N LEU A 114 -14.60 -4.10 -8.32
CA LEU A 114 -14.94 -5.43 -8.84
C LEU A 114 -15.96 -6.20 -7.99
N ALA A 115 -16.13 -5.86 -6.71
CA ALA A 115 -16.95 -6.63 -5.79
C ALA A 115 -17.98 -5.81 -5.03
N GLN A 116 -18.25 -4.56 -5.41
CA GLN A 116 -19.23 -3.73 -4.72
C GLN A 116 -20.61 -4.39 -4.68
N LYS A 117 -21.19 -4.51 -3.46
CA LYS A 117 -22.44 -5.23 -3.16
C LYS A 117 -22.38 -6.75 -3.34
N GLY A 118 -21.24 -7.31 -3.76
CA GLY A 118 -21.02 -8.74 -3.92
C GLY A 118 -20.34 -9.39 -2.71
N GLU A 119 -20.23 -10.71 -2.78
CA GLU A 119 -19.54 -11.52 -1.79
C GLU A 119 -18.09 -11.73 -2.20
N VAL A 120 -17.17 -11.60 -1.22
CA VAL A 120 -15.75 -11.88 -1.39
C VAL A 120 -15.39 -13.04 -0.49
N VAL A 121 -14.98 -14.15 -1.07
CA VAL A 121 -14.61 -15.38 -0.35
C VAL A 121 -13.14 -15.31 0.02
N VAL A 122 -12.82 -15.47 1.31
CA VAL A 122 -11.46 -15.39 1.87
C VAL A 122 -11.26 -16.47 2.91
N SER A 123 -10.07 -17.06 2.95
CA SER A 123 -9.71 -17.98 4.04
C SER A 123 -9.68 -17.25 5.39
N ARG A 124 -10.26 -17.86 6.42
CA ARG A 124 -10.22 -17.32 7.79
C ARG A 124 -8.79 -17.14 8.31
N SER A 125 -7.87 -17.98 7.86
CA SER A 125 -6.44 -17.86 8.21
C SER A 125 -5.75 -16.63 7.59
N GLU A 126 -6.38 -15.97 6.63
CA GLU A 126 -5.83 -14.85 5.86
C GLU A 126 -6.47 -13.49 6.25
N LEU A 127 -7.29 -13.47 7.30
CA LEU A 127 -7.89 -12.23 7.83
C LEU A 127 -6.88 -11.47 8.68
N VAL A 128 -5.90 -10.87 8.02
CA VAL A 128 -4.78 -10.18 8.65
C VAL A 128 -5.17 -8.81 9.21
N GLU A 129 -4.44 -8.39 10.26
CA GLU A 129 -4.39 -7.01 10.73
C GLU A 129 -2.95 -6.51 10.65
N ILE A 130 -2.73 -5.41 9.92
CA ILE A 130 -1.41 -4.83 9.69
C ILE A 130 -1.43 -3.35 10.08
N GLY A 131 -0.39 -2.91 10.81
CA GLY A 131 -0.09 -1.50 11.08
C GLY A 131 -1.29 -0.64 11.48
N GLY A 132 -1.57 -0.54 12.78
CA GLY A 132 -2.43 0.50 13.35
C GLY A 132 -3.92 0.49 12.98
N SER A 133 -4.45 -0.53 12.31
CA SER A 133 -5.88 -0.79 12.06
C SER A 133 -6.27 -1.17 10.61
N PHE A 134 -5.34 -1.55 9.77
CA PHE A 134 -5.70 -2.16 8.49
C PHE A 134 -6.14 -3.60 8.72
N ARG A 135 -7.45 -3.84 8.71
CA ARG A 135 -8.07 -5.16 8.84
C ARG A 135 -8.82 -5.49 7.57
N ILE A 136 -8.58 -6.65 7.00
CA ILE A 136 -9.26 -7.10 5.77
C ILE A 136 -10.79 -7.01 5.89
N PRO A 137 -11.44 -7.51 6.98
CA PRO A 137 -12.90 -7.38 7.12
C PRO A 137 -13.40 -5.94 7.13
N ASP A 138 -12.64 -5.02 7.75
CA ASP A 138 -13.05 -3.61 7.83
C ASP A 138 -12.91 -2.91 6.47
N ILE A 139 -11.87 -3.24 5.70
CA ILE A 139 -11.67 -2.71 4.34
C ILE A 139 -12.78 -3.21 3.41
N MET A 140 -13.11 -4.51 3.45
CA MET A 140 -14.20 -5.06 2.66
C MET A 140 -15.53 -4.38 2.96
N ARG A 141 -15.86 -4.20 4.24
CA ARG A 141 -17.09 -3.49 4.64
C ARG A 141 -17.10 -2.04 4.12
N LYS A 142 -15.97 -1.31 4.23
CA LYS A 142 -15.83 0.05 3.72
C LYS A 142 -15.90 0.12 2.19
N ALA A 143 -15.40 -0.89 1.49
CA ALA A 143 -15.51 -1.01 0.04
C ALA A 143 -16.92 -1.40 -0.44
N GLY A 144 -17.84 -1.71 0.49
CA GLY A 144 -19.22 -2.09 0.17
C GLY A 144 -19.37 -3.56 -0.23
N CYS A 145 -18.42 -4.42 0.16
CA CYS A 145 -18.44 -5.86 -0.09
C CYS A 145 -18.93 -6.63 1.14
N ARG A 146 -19.41 -7.85 0.92
CA ARG A 146 -19.72 -8.81 1.98
C ARG A 146 -18.63 -9.86 2.07
N LEU A 147 -17.95 -9.94 3.22
CA LEU A 147 -16.99 -10.98 3.51
C LEU A 147 -17.69 -12.34 3.69
N VAL A 148 -17.17 -13.37 3.02
CA VAL A 148 -17.51 -14.78 3.23
C VAL A 148 -16.25 -15.51 3.67
N GLU A 149 -16.18 -15.86 4.95
CA GLU A 149 -15.04 -16.55 5.52
C GLU A 149 -15.16 -18.05 5.31
N VAL A 150 -14.05 -18.71 4.88
CA VAL A 150 -14.00 -20.15 4.66
C VAL A 150 -12.90 -20.80 5.48
N GLY A 151 -13.08 -22.09 5.77
CA GLY A 151 -12.16 -22.88 6.56
C GLY A 151 -12.07 -22.45 8.01
N THR A 152 -10.93 -22.73 8.62
CA THR A 152 -10.59 -22.41 10.03
C THR A 152 -9.33 -21.56 10.10
N THR A 153 -8.94 -21.15 11.31
CA THR A 153 -7.70 -20.37 11.54
C THR A 153 -6.45 -21.11 11.07
N SER A 154 -6.41 -22.44 11.20
CA SER A 154 -5.22 -23.23 10.90
C SER A 154 -5.35 -24.08 9.64
N ARG A 155 -6.56 -24.33 9.17
CA ARG A 155 -6.78 -25.22 8.03
C ARG A 155 -7.89 -24.70 7.13
N THR A 156 -7.58 -24.60 5.84
CA THR A 156 -8.54 -24.30 4.78
C THR A 156 -8.27 -25.24 3.60
N HIS A 157 -9.29 -25.90 3.11
CA HIS A 157 -9.26 -26.85 2.02
C HIS A 157 -9.97 -26.28 0.79
N LEU A 158 -9.76 -26.90 -0.37
CA LEU A 158 -10.38 -26.46 -1.62
C LEU A 158 -11.91 -26.55 -1.55
N GLU A 159 -12.43 -27.60 -0.93
CA GLU A 159 -13.86 -27.82 -0.75
C GLU A 159 -14.53 -26.68 0.02
N ASP A 160 -13.82 -26.06 0.99
CA ASP A 160 -14.33 -24.90 1.73
C ASP A 160 -14.64 -23.71 0.79
N PHE A 161 -13.79 -23.50 -0.24
CA PHE A 161 -14.02 -22.48 -1.25
C PHE A 161 -15.12 -22.89 -2.24
N GLU A 162 -15.12 -24.15 -2.69
CA GLU A 162 -16.11 -24.66 -3.63
C GLU A 162 -17.53 -24.54 -3.09
N ASP A 163 -17.74 -24.86 -1.82
CA ASP A 163 -19.03 -24.81 -1.14
C ASP A 163 -19.50 -23.38 -0.86
N ALA A 164 -18.56 -22.44 -0.67
CA ALA A 164 -18.88 -21.04 -0.39
C ALA A 164 -19.19 -20.22 -1.65
N ILE A 165 -18.77 -20.66 -2.83
CA ILE A 165 -18.99 -19.95 -4.09
C ILE A 165 -20.46 -20.09 -4.53
N THR A 166 -21.15 -18.95 -4.60
CA THR A 166 -22.56 -18.84 -5.02
C THR A 166 -22.69 -17.85 -6.18
N GLU A 167 -23.90 -17.67 -6.68
CA GLU A 167 -24.20 -16.63 -7.69
C GLU A 167 -23.97 -15.19 -7.19
N LYS A 168 -23.86 -15.00 -5.87
CA LYS A 168 -23.55 -13.70 -5.25
C LYS A 168 -22.05 -13.46 -5.12
N THR A 169 -21.24 -14.48 -5.34
CA THR A 169 -19.77 -14.37 -5.22
C THR A 169 -19.21 -13.52 -6.35
N ALA A 170 -18.67 -12.35 -6.00
CA ALA A 170 -18.03 -11.44 -6.92
C ALA A 170 -16.57 -11.78 -7.16
N MET A 171 -15.88 -12.35 -6.16
CA MET A 171 -14.48 -12.78 -6.29
C MET A 171 -14.05 -13.72 -5.15
N VAL A 172 -12.95 -14.42 -5.38
CA VAL A 172 -12.14 -15.05 -4.35
C VAL A 172 -10.88 -14.21 -4.14
N MET A 173 -10.55 -13.93 -2.89
CA MET A 173 -9.35 -13.17 -2.55
C MET A 173 -8.46 -14.00 -1.64
N ARG A 174 -7.18 -14.04 -1.96
CA ARG A 174 -6.10 -14.58 -1.15
C ARG A 174 -5.28 -13.44 -0.58
N VAL A 175 -4.86 -13.55 0.69
CA VAL A 175 -4.07 -12.51 1.37
C VAL A 175 -2.81 -13.13 1.99
N HIS A 176 -1.66 -12.55 1.67
CA HIS A 176 -0.38 -13.00 2.19
C HIS A 176 -0.21 -12.65 3.69
N TRP A 177 0.32 -13.60 4.46
CA TRP A 177 0.66 -13.44 5.87
C TRP A 177 1.95 -12.63 6.04
N SER A 178 1.85 -11.32 5.98
CA SER A 178 3.02 -10.45 5.97
C SER A 178 3.66 -10.24 7.36
N ASN A 179 2.92 -10.46 8.45
CA ASN A 179 3.36 -10.14 9.82
C ASN A 179 3.20 -11.26 10.85
N PHE A 180 2.75 -12.45 10.43
CA PHE A 180 2.68 -13.63 11.27
C PHE A 180 2.90 -14.91 10.46
N LYS A 181 3.04 -16.04 11.14
CA LYS A 181 3.16 -17.36 10.51
C LYS A 181 2.35 -18.37 11.31
N ILE A 182 1.56 -19.18 10.60
CA ILE A 182 0.86 -20.32 11.17
C ILE A 182 1.75 -21.56 11.01
N THR A 183 2.01 -22.27 12.09
CA THR A 183 2.87 -23.46 12.10
C THR A 183 2.19 -24.61 12.83
N GLY A 184 2.59 -25.84 12.52
CA GLY A 184 2.05 -27.05 13.13
C GLY A 184 1.17 -27.80 12.14
N PHE A 185 0.04 -28.32 12.61
CA PHE A 185 -0.90 -29.11 11.79
C PHE A 185 -1.82 -28.19 10.99
N THR A 186 -1.30 -27.67 9.88
CA THR A 186 -1.94 -26.61 9.05
C THR A 186 -2.25 -27.12 7.64
N ALA A 187 -3.21 -26.48 6.96
CA ALA A 187 -3.48 -26.65 5.54
C ALA A 187 -3.90 -25.32 4.92
N SER A 188 -3.44 -25.05 3.72
CA SER A 188 -3.86 -23.91 2.90
C SER A 188 -3.94 -24.34 1.44
N VAL A 189 -4.76 -23.68 0.65
CA VAL A 189 -4.86 -23.92 -0.78
C VAL A 189 -3.85 -23.06 -1.50
N ASP A 190 -3.11 -23.63 -2.44
CA ASP A 190 -2.15 -22.89 -3.24
C ASP A 190 -2.83 -21.97 -4.27
N GLN A 191 -2.05 -21.04 -4.79
CA GLN A 191 -2.52 -20.00 -5.72
C GLN A 191 -3.05 -20.62 -7.02
N GLU A 192 -2.34 -21.58 -7.59
CA GLU A 192 -2.70 -22.17 -8.88
C GLU A 192 -4.04 -22.93 -8.79
N THR A 193 -4.23 -23.69 -7.72
CA THR A 193 -5.47 -24.42 -7.44
C THR A 193 -6.66 -23.47 -7.29
N LEU A 194 -6.50 -22.34 -6.56
CA LEU A 194 -7.57 -21.33 -6.43
C LEU A 194 -7.84 -20.62 -7.75
N ALA A 195 -6.80 -20.27 -8.50
CA ALA A 195 -6.96 -19.64 -9.82
C ALA A 195 -7.72 -20.54 -10.78
N ASP A 196 -7.42 -21.85 -10.81
CA ASP A 196 -8.12 -22.83 -11.63
C ASP A 196 -9.59 -22.99 -11.23
N LEU A 197 -9.90 -23.04 -9.93
CA LEU A 197 -11.26 -23.04 -9.43
C LEU A 197 -12.02 -21.80 -9.90
N CYS A 198 -11.45 -20.62 -9.71
CA CYS A 198 -12.06 -19.34 -10.09
C CYS A 198 -12.28 -19.25 -11.61
N LYS A 199 -11.33 -19.72 -12.40
CA LYS A 199 -11.45 -19.80 -13.86
C LYS A 199 -12.60 -20.71 -14.30
N LYS A 200 -12.73 -21.89 -13.69
CA LYS A 200 -13.86 -22.82 -13.94
C LYS A 200 -15.20 -22.19 -13.57
N ARG A 201 -15.26 -21.44 -12.48
CA ARG A 201 -16.47 -20.75 -11.98
C ARG A 201 -16.72 -19.41 -12.66
N LYS A 202 -15.78 -18.91 -13.49
CA LYS A 202 -15.82 -17.60 -14.19
C LYS A 202 -15.95 -16.42 -13.22
N ILE A 203 -15.26 -16.47 -12.11
CA ILE A 203 -15.17 -15.40 -11.12
C ILE A 203 -13.73 -14.90 -11.01
N PRO A 204 -13.49 -13.62 -10.73
CA PRO A 204 -12.17 -13.08 -10.49
C PRO A 204 -11.45 -13.76 -9.32
N PHE A 205 -10.16 -14.00 -9.49
CA PHE A 205 -9.24 -14.37 -8.42
C PHE A 205 -8.26 -13.22 -8.17
N ILE A 206 -8.14 -12.80 -6.93
CA ILE A 206 -7.28 -11.69 -6.52
C ILE A 206 -6.27 -12.18 -5.49
N GLU A 207 -5.03 -11.78 -5.65
CA GLU A 207 -3.99 -12.05 -4.66
C GLU A 207 -3.43 -10.73 -4.13
N ASP A 208 -3.52 -10.54 -2.81
CA ASP A 208 -2.86 -9.47 -2.09
C ASP A 208 -1.51 -9.99 -1.58
N LEU A 209 -0.43 -9.48 -2.15
CA LEU A 209 0.94 -9.90 -1.83
C LEU A 209 1.54 -9.22 -0.58
N GLY A 210 0.80 -8.30 0.05
CA GLY A 210 1.19 -7.61 1.28
C GLY A 210 1.91 -6.30 1.10
#